data_ec5a0c3718e0d119186991ce8c4fe7d3
#
_entry.id   ec5a0c3718e0d119186991ce8c4fe7d3
#
_cell.length_a   1.000
_cell.length_b   1.000
_cell.length_c   1.000
_cell.angle_alpha   90.00
_cell.angle_beta   90.00
_cell.angle_gamma   90.00
#
_symmetry.space_group_name_H-M   'P 1'
#
loop_
_entity.id
_entity.type
_entity.pdbx_description
1 polymer ?
#
loop_
_entity_poly.entity_id
_entity_poly.type
_entity_poly.pdbx_seq_one_letter_code
_entity_poly.pdbx_strand_id
1 'polypeptide(L)'
;YYTYREPPVKTENGKYVAVHKDAIPKSDGQVQVGVLYAPIEACYTHPITDDGETCDKNARIAEEMKAWASITNNLMMYSYGTNFQAYKYHFNNWSHIGDSIRFYEKCGLKYYFEQACTQNGVSPMSSMRAYVRSRLAWNASYDTQDLINEFIEHYYGDGAEGVKQYFSTVMEAYERIYAITETEDQTIYYTLTRSEYWTRPLLLELESCLEKADYAVDLGNSAYKDVYKERIFRAV
;
A
#
# COMPACT_ATOMS: atom_id res chain seq x y z
N TYR A 1 -14.90 17.35 1.84
CA TYR A 1 -15.93 16.32 1.75
C TYR A 1 -15.28 14.93 1.73
N TYR A 2 -15.57 14.12 2.73
CA TYR A 2 -15.08 12.73 2.83
C TYR A 2 -16.15 11.79 2.26
N THR A 3 -15.75 10.88 1.34
CA THR A 3 -16.69 10.02 0.65
C THR A 3 -16.11 8.67 0.25
N TYR A 4 -16.97 7.65 0.29
CA TYR A 4 -16.77 6.32 -0.31
C TYR A 4 -17.61 6.16 -1.60
N ARG A 5 -18.34 7.20 -2.00
CA ARG A 5 -19.37 7.11 -3.03
C ARG A 5 -18.87 7.57 -4.37
N GLU A 6 -19.52 7.04 -5.38
CA GLU A 6 -19.41 7.51 -6.76
C GLU A 6 -19.58 9.03 -6.86
N PRO A 7 -18.85 9.69 -7.76
CA PRO A 7 -19.02 11.11 -8.01
C PRO A 7 -20.39 11.40 -8.62
N PRO A 8 -21.01 12.55 -8.34
CA PRO A 8 -22.29 12.94 -8.92
C PRO A 8 -22.11 13.46 -10.35
N VAL A 9 -21.63 12.58 -11.24
CA VAL A 9 -21.40 12.88 -12.65
C VAL A 9 -22.17 11.94 -13.56
N LYS A 10 -22.37 12.36 -14.80
CA LYS A 10 -22.82 11.53 -15.92
C LYS A 10 -21.85 11.67 -17.07
N THR A 11 -21.87 10.74 -17.99
CA THR A 11 -21.07 10.82 -19.21
C THR A 11 -21.88 11.43 -20.34
N GLU A 12 -21.40 12.55 -20.89
CA GLU A 12 -21.95 13.19 -22.08
C GLU A 12 -20.83 13.37 -23.12
N ASN A 13 -21.03 12.82 -24.32
CA ASN A 13 -20.06 12.89 -25.43
C ASN A 13 -18.64 12.43 -24.99
N GLY A 14 -18.55 11.37 -24.21
CA GLY A 14 -17.28 10.81 -23.72
C GLY A 14 -16.57 11.63 -22.63
N LYS A 15 -17.26 12.61 -22.04
CA LYS A 15 -16.72 13.43 -20.94
C LYS A 15 -17.60 13.31 -19.71
N TYR A 16 -16.98 13.34 -18.53
CA TYR A 16 -17.70 13.46 -17.27
C TYR A 16 -18.23 14.88 -17.10
N VAL A 17 -19.53 14.99 -16.80
CA VAL A 17 -20.22 16.26 -16.51
C VAL A 17 -21.00 16.10 -15.21
N ALA A 18 -20.95 17.10 -14.35
CA ALA A 18 -21.75 17.10 -13.12
C ALA A 18 -23.25 16.95 -13.43
N VAL A 19 -23.95 16.07 -12.72
CA VAL A 19 -25.41 15.87 -12.88
C VAL A 19 -26.21 17.12 -12.53
N HIS A 20 -25.64 18.00 -11.69
CA HIS A 20 -26.22 19.28 -11.31
C HIS A 20 -25.10 20.28 -11.02
N LYS A 21 -25.33 21.57 -11.30
CA LYS A 21 -24.35 22.64 -11.03
C LYS A 21 -23.87 22.71 -9.58
N ASP A 22 -24.72 22.31 -8.63
CA ASP A 22 -24.41 22.30 -7.20
C ASP A 22 -23.63 21.05 -6.76
N ALA A 23 -23.43 20.07 -7.67
CA ALA A 23 -22.58 18.91 -7.44
C ALA A 23 -21.08 19.23 -7.59
N ILE A 24 -20.74 20.38 -8.17
CA ILE A 24 -19.36 20.85 -8.30
C ILE A 24 -18.92 21.48 -6.98
N PRO A 25 -17.84 21.01 -6.36
CA PRO A 25 -17.27 21.63 -5.18
C PRO A 25 -16.88 23.08 -5.51
N LYS A 26 -17.57 24.02 -4.91
CA LYS A 26 -17.35 25.45 -5.17
C LYS A 26 -16.12 25.93 -4.41
N SER A 27 -15.26 26.66 -5.14
CA SER A 27 -14.24 27.52 -4.56
C SER A 27 -14.61 28.95 -4.88
N ASP A 28 -14.84 29.78 -3.85
CA ASP A 28 -15.13 31.22 -3.98
C ASP A 28 -13.88 32.10 -3.84
N GLY A 29 -12.69 31.45 -3.87
CA GLY A 29 -11.41 32.11 -3.67
C GLY A 29 -11.00 32.26 -2.20
N GLN A 30 -11.92 32.12 -1.25
CA GLN A 30 -11.64 32.15 0.19
C GLN A 30 -11.76 30.78 0.84
N VAL A 31 -12.73 29.97 0.39
CA VAL A 31 -12.94 28.61 0.88
C VAL A 31 -12.76 27.62 -0.27
N GLN A 32 -11.80 26.74 -0.14
CA GLN A 32 -11.61 25.63 -1.07
C GLN A 32 -12.27 24.38 -0.54
N VAL A 33 -13.18 23.80 -1.30
CA VAL A 33 -13.78 22.53 -0.99
C VAL A 33 -13.01 21.42 -1.72
N GLY A 34 -12.42 20.53 -0.96
CA GLY A 34 -11.76 19.33 -1.50
C GLY A 34 -12.62 18.09 -1.32
N VAL A 35 -12.31 17.06 -2.10
CA VAL A 35 -12.91 15.74 -2.00
C VAL A 35 -11.86 14.77 -1.48
N LEU A 36 -12.09 14.21 -0.30
CA LEU A 36 -11.29 13.11 0.24
C LEU A 36 -12.00 11.80 -0.11
N TYR A 37 -11.54 11.16 -1.17
CA TYR A 37 -12.08 9.91 -1.66
C TYR A 37 -11.40 8.73 -0.97
N ALA A 38 -12.20 7.78 -0.48
CA ALA A 38 -11.75 6.64 0.29
C ALA A 38 -12.27 5.33 -0.32
N PRO A 39 -11.55 4.69 -1.25
CA PRO A 39 -11.98 3.44 -1.88
C PRO A 39 -11.79 2.24 -0.93
N ILE A 40 -12.63 2.15 0.10
CA ILE A 40 -12.52 1.13 1.14
C ILE A 40 -12.67 -0.30 0.61
N GLU A 41 -13.36 -0.47 -0.51
CA GLU A 41 -13.58 -1.75 -1.16
C GLU A 41 -12.55 -2.08 -2.24
N ALA A 42 -11.47 -1.31 -2.35
CA ALA A 42 -10.42 -1.58 -3.32
C ALA A 42 -9.84 -3.00 -3.17
N CYS A 43 -9.41 -3.55 -4.28
CA CYS A 43 -8.54 -4.72 -4.30
C CYS A 43 -7.09 -4.29 -4.03
N TYR A 44 -6.38 -5.01 -3.17
CA TYR A 44 -4.98 -4.73 -2.83
C TYR A 44 -3.99 -5.72 -3.44
N THR A 45 -4.46 -6.65 -4.27
CA THR A 45 -3.62 -7.54 -5.09
C THR A 45 -3.37 -7.00 -6.49
N HIS A 46 -4.04 -5.91 -6.86
CA HIS A 46 -3.91 -5.24 -8.14
C HIS A 46 -3.72 -3.73 -7.96
N PRO A 47 -3.05 -3.05 -8.91
CA PRO A 47 -2.96 -1.59 -8.86
C PRO A 47 -4.33 -0.93 -9.09
N ILE A 48 -4.50 0.28 -8.57
CA ILE A 48 -5.58 1.18 -9.01
C ILE A 48 -5.00 1.99 -10.16
N THR A 49 -5.37 1.63 -11.39
CA THR A 49 -4.84 2.24 -12.61
C THR A 49 -5.83 2.13 -13.77
N ASP A 50 -5.60 2.86 -14.86
CA ASP A 50 -6.42 2.87 -16.07
C ASP A 50 -5.72 2.27 -17.30
N ASP A 51 -4.59 1.59 -17.12
CA ASP A 51 -3.77 1.02 -18.20
C ASP A 51 -4.11 -0.44 -18.57
N GLY A 52 -5.10 -1.03 -17.91
CA GLY A 52 -5.56 -2.40 -18.14
C GLY A 52 -4.83 -3.47 -17.32
N GLU A 53 -3.84 -3.10 -16.50
CA GLU A 53 -3.14 -4.01 -15.58
C GLU A 53 -3.85 -4.11 -14.21
N THR A 54 -5.16 -4.01 -14.19
CA THR A 54 -5.97 -3.97 -12.98
C THR A 54 -7.14 -4.95 -13.05
N CYS A 55 -7.80 -5.20 -11.93
CA CYS A 55 -9.05 -5.97 -11.87
C CYS A 55 -10.28 -5.07 -12.06
N ASP A 56 -11.43 -5.66 -12.36
CA ASP A 56 -12.70 -4.94 -12.59
C ASP A 56 -13.07 -4.00 -11.46
N LYS A 57 -12.82 -4.40 -10.21
CA LYS A 57 -13.07 -3.59 -9.02
C LYS A 57 -12.24 -2.32 -9.02
N ASN A 58 -10.93 -2.42 -9.25
CA ASN A 58 -10.03 -1.28 -9.27
C ASN A 58 -10.18 -0.45 -10.54
N ALA A 59 -10.55 -1.06 -11.68
CA ALA A 59 -10.93 -0.32 -12.88
C ALA A 59 -12.11 0.61 -12.61
N ARG A 60 -13.15 0.13 -11.90
CA ARG A 60 -14.27 0.98 -11.46
C ARG A 60 -13.81 2.12 -10.57
N ILE A 61 -12.95 1.84 -9.59
CA ILE A 61 -12.39 2.85 -8.69
C ILE A 61 -11.56 3.89 -9.47
N ALA A 62 -10.79 3.46 -10.47
CA ALA A 62 -10.05 4.36 -11.33
C ALA A 62 -10.97 5.29 -12.14
N GLU A 63 -12.09 4.77 -12.66
CA GLU A 63 -13.11 5.60 -13.32
C GLU A 63 -13.75 6.61 -12.35
N GLU A 64 -14.09 6.18 -11.13
CA GLU A 64 -14.62 7.07 -10.10
C GLU A 64 -13.61 8.20 -9.75
N MET A 65 -12.33 7.89 -9.67
CA MET A 65 -11.28 8.90 -9.43
C MET A 65 -11.16 9.91 -10.58
N LYS A 66 -11.16 9.45 -11.82
CA LYS A 66 -11.17 10.34 -13.00
C LYS A 66 -12.41 11.21 -13.01
N ALA A 67 -13.55 10.66 -12.65
CA ALA A 67 -14.80 11.37 -12.59
C ALA A 67 -14.80 12.43 -11.46
N TRP A 68 -14.28 12.12 -10.27
CA TRP A 68 -14.06 13.11 -9.21
C TRP A 68 -13.09 14.20 -9.66
N ALA A 69 -11.96 13.84 -10.30
CA ALA A 69 -10.99 14.78 -10.83
C ALA A 69 -11.58 15.72 -11.90
N SER A 70 -12.63 15.31 -12.60
CA SER A 70 -13.29 16.15 -13.60
C SER A 70 -14.12 17.30 -13.02
N ILE A 71 -14.52 17.21 -11.74
CA ILE A 71 -15.39 18.19 -11.06
C ILE A 71 -14.72 18.89 -9.88
N THR A 72 -13.52 18.48 -9.49
CA THR A 72 -12.72 19.18 -8.47
C THR A 72 -11.25 19.18 -8.86
N ASN A 73 -10.57 20.30 -8.61
CA ASN A 73 -9.11 20.40 -8.71
C ASN A 73 -8.41 20.18 -7.34
N ASN A 74 -9.17 19.78 -6.32
CA ASN A 74 -8.69 19.55 -4.97
C ASN A 74 -9.10 18.14 -4.52
N LEU A 75 -8.64 17.12 -5.26
CA LEU A 75 -8.85 15.71 -4.95
C LEU A 75 -7.80 15.24 -3.96
N MET A 76 -8.25 14.50 -2.95
CA MET A 76 -7.46 13.91 -1.90
C MET A 76 -7.79 12.42 -1.80
N MET A 77 -6.80 11.58 -1.46
CA MET A 77 -6.96 10.14 -1.27
C MET A 77 -6.87 9.78 0.20
N TYR A 78 -7.80 8.96 0.65
CA TYR A 78 -7.72 8.21 1.90
C TYR A 78 -7.53 6.73 1.56
N SER A 79 -6.30 6.26 1.59
CA SER A 79 -5.94 4.88 1.26
C SER A 79 -5.83 4.03 2.53
N TYR A 80 -5.58 2.74 2.35
CA TYR A 80 -5.46 1.77 3.43
C TYR A 80 -4.19 0.93 3.24
N GLY A 81 -3.47 0.69 4.33
CA GLY A 81 -2.19 -0.01 4.32
C GLY A 81 -2.11 -1.12 5.36
N THR A 82 -3.27 -1.65 5.79
CA THR A 82 -3.33 -2.71 6.79
C THR A 82 -4.58 -3.57 6.60
N ASN A 83 -4.54 -4.79 7.14
CA ASN A 83 -5.70 -5.65 7.24
C ASN A 83 -6.37 -5.45 8.61
N PHE A 84 -7.62 -5.01 8.64
CA PHE A 84 -8.35 -4.71 9.88
C PHE A 84 -8.82 -5.94 10.65
N GLN A 85 -8.77 -7.13 10.06
CA GLN A 85 -9.07 -8.38 10.77
C GLN A 85 -7.81 -9.06 11.32
N ALA A 86 -6.62 -8.71 10.80
CA ALA A 86 -5.37 -9.34 11.20
C ALA A 86 -4.20 -8.34 11.11
N TYR A 87 -4.11 -7.42 12.05
CA TYR A 87 -3.11 -6.34 12.07
C TYR A 87 -1.66 -6.82 12.08
N LYS A 88 -1.39 -7.99 12.64
CA LYS A 88 -0.05 -8.60 12.68
C LYS A 88 0.26 -9.46 11.46
N TYR A 89 -0.62 -9.46 10.49
CA TYR A 89 -0.44 -10.18 9.25
C TYR A 89 0.13 -9.26 8.18
N HIS A 90 1.00 -9.77 7.33
CA HIS A 90 1.53 -8.98 6.22
C HIS A 90 0.41 -8.54 5.29
N PHE A 91 0.36 -7.25 5.02
CA PHE A 91 -0.57 -6.69 4.05
C PHE A 91 0.15 -6.53 2.72
N ASN A 92 -0.16 -7.43 1.78
CA ASN A 92 0.57 -7.49 0.51
C ASN A 92 -0.07 -6.62 -0.57
N ASN A 93 0.51 -5.44 -0.76
CA ASN A 93 0.26 -4.58 -1.92
C ASN A 93 1.56 -3.93 -2.43
N TRP A 94 2.70 -4.52 -2.08
CA TRP A 94 4.01 -3.92 -2.31
C TRP A 94 4.33 -3.70 -3.79
N SER A 95 4.01 -4.67 -4.65
CA SER A 95 4.22 -4.60 -6.10
C SER A 95 3.40 -3.52 -6.80
N HIS A 96 2.32 -3.02 -6.17
CA HIS A 96 1.34 -2.14 -6.82
C HIS A 96 1.27 -0.73 -6.21
N ILE A 97 2.05 -0.47 -5.17
CA ILE A 97 2.07 0.86 -4.50
C ILE A 97 2.45 1.96 -5.49
N GLY A 98 3.53 1.75 -6.26
CA GLY A 98 4.05 2.74 -7.19
C GLY A 98 3.08 3.06 -8.31
N ASP A 99 2.49 2.03 -8.93
CA ASP A 99 1.54 2.20 -10.03
C ASP A 99 0.30 2.95 -9.59
N SER A 100 -0.24 2.59 -8.44
CA SER A 100 -1.38 3.28 -7.86
C SER A 100 -1.07 4.77 -7.58
N ILE A 101 0.08 5.07 -7.01
CA ILE A 101 0.46 6.47 -6.71
C ILE A 101 0.70 7.28 -7.99
N ARG A 102 1.32 6.70 -9.02
CA ARG A 102 1.46 7.33 -10.34
C ARG A 102 0.11 7.64 -10.97
N PHE A 103 -0.84 6.72 -10.84
CA PHE A 103 -2.19 6.98 -11.31
C PHE A 103 -2.89 8.10 -10.51
N TYR A 104 -2.69 8.16 -9.19
CA TYR A 104 -3.25 9.24 -8.36
C TYR A 104 -2.67 10.61 -8.75
N GLU A 105 -1.36 10.67 -9.02
CA GLU A 105 -0.72 11.88 -9.55
C GLU A 105 -1.32 12.29 -10.89
N LYS A 106 -1.50 11.34 -11.81
CA LYS A 106 -2.16 11.55 -13.12
C LYS A 106 -3.58 12.12 -12.98
N CYS A 107 -4.31 11.72 -11.93
CA CYS A 107 -5.61 12.28 -11.58
C CYS A 107 -5.53 13.68 -10.90
N GLY A 108 -4.34 14.22 -10.69
CA GLY A 108 -4.14 15.54 -10.07
C GLY A 108 -4.34 15.55 -8.56
N LEU A 109 -4.09 14.43 -7.89
CA LEU A 109 -4.18 14.31 -6.44
C LEU A 109 -3.33 15.36 -5.73
N LYS A 110 -3.87 16.01 -4.68
CA LYS A 110 -3.19 17.07 -3.90
C LYS A 110 -2.76 16.61 -2.51
N TYR A 111 -3.42 15.61 -1.96
CA TYR A 111 -3.14 15.10 -0.64
C TYR A 111 -3.35 13.58 -0.60
N TYR A 112 -2.41 12.90 0.01
CA TYR A 112 -2.45 11.46 0.20
C TYR A 112 -2.37 11.13 1.68
N PHE A 113 -3.33 10.35 2.17
CA PHE A 113 -3.35 9.77 3.50
C PHE A 113 -3.52 8.27 3.41
N GLU A 114 -2.75 7.52 4.19
CA GLU A 114 -2.96 6.09 4.34
C GLU A 114 -3.25 5.75 5.80
N GLN A 115 -4.36 5.08 6.01
CA GLN A 115 -4.65 4.49 7.31
C GLN A 115 -3.85 3.20 7.47
N ALA A 116 -2.93 3.21 8.43
CA ALA A 116 -2.17 2.04 8.87
C ALA A 116 -2.53 1.69 10.31
N CYS A 117 -2.10 0.52 10.79
CA CYS A 117 -2.34 0.11 12.17
C CYS A 117 -1.28 0.68 13.11
N THR A 118 -1.71 1.40 14.14
CA THR A 118 -0.87 1.84 15.27
C THR A 118 -1.38 1.36 16.63
N GLN A 119 -2.54 0.70 16.67
CA GLN A 119 -3.28 0.44 17.92
C GLN A 119 -2.72 -0.70 18.75
N ASN A 120 -2.14 -1.74 18.13
CA ASN A 120 -1.67 -2.95 18.82
C ASN A 120 -0.16 -3.20 18.63
N GLY A 121 0.62 -2.15 18.50
CA GLY A 121 2.01 -2.26 18.13
C GLY A 121 2.17 -2.19 16.61
N VAL A 122 3.17 -2.83 16.09
CA VAL A 122 3.62 -2.66 14.72
C VAL A 122 3.00 -3.71 13.83
N SER A 123 2.34 -3.30 12.75
CA SER A 123 2.08 -4.18 11.59
C SER A 123 3.42 -4.55 10.95
N PRO A 124 3.60 -5.79 10.44
CA PRO A 124 4.84 -6.17 9.79
C PRO A 124 5.28 -5.18 8.72
N MET A 125 6.54 -4.81 8.73
CA MET A 125 7.15 -3.85 7.80
C MET A 125 6.49 -2.46 7.76
N SER A 126 5.80 -2.02 8.82
CA SER A 126 5.06 -0.74 8.83
C SER A 126 5.97 0.47 8.61
N SER A 127 7.18 0.48 9.17
CA SER A 127 8.15 1.56 8.96
C SER A 127 8.61 1.64 7.51
N MET A 128 8.87 0.49 6.86
CA MET A 128 9.21 0.42 5.45
C MET A 128 8.05 0.93 4.57
N ARG A 129 6.82 0.55 4.90
CA ARG A 129 5.63 1.02 4.20
C ARG A 129 5.50 2.54 4.27
N ALA A 130 5.65 3.11 5.46
CA ALA A 130 5.61 4.56 5.66
C ALA A 130 6.70 5.26 4.84
N TYR A 131 7.93 4.72 4.83
CA TYR A 131 9.03 5.24 4.04
C TYR A 131 8.74 5.22 2.53
N VAL A 132 8.45 4.06 1.98
CA VAL A 132 8.20 3.87 0.54
C VAL A 132 7.08 4.79 0.05
N ARG A 133 5.97 4.82 0.78
CA ARG A 133 4.83 5.67 0.41
C ARG A 133 5.13 7.16 0.50
N SER A 134 5.83 7.59 1.52
CA SER A 134 6.22 9.00 1.66
C SER A 134 7.12 9.46 0.51
N ARG A 135 8.07 8.60 0.11
CA ARG A 135 8.97 8.87 -1.01
C ARG A 135 8.22 8.92 -2.34
N LEU A 136 7.34 7.96 -2.60
CA LEU A 136 6.50 7.92 -3.80
C LEU A 136 5.47 9.07 -3.83
N ALA A 137 4.88 9.44 -2.69
CA ALA A 137 3.97 10.59 -2.62
C ALA A 137 4.68 11.92 -2.87
N TRP A 138 5.97 12.01 -2.56
CA TRP A 138 6.81 13.17 -2.88
C TRP A 138 7.22 13.18 -4.35
N ASN A 139 7.59 12.03 -4.89
CA ASN A 139 7.98 11.88 -6.28
C ASN A 139 7.59 10.47 -6.79
N ALA A 140 6.51 10.40 -7.54
CA ALA A 140 5.95 9.16 -8.05
C ALA A 140 6.83 8.46 -9.12
N SER A 141 7.89 9.14 -9.62
CA SER A 141 8.82 8.54 -10.60
C SER A 141 9.86 7.61 -9.98
N TYR A 142 9.97 7.54 -8.66
CA TYR A 142 10.87 6.61 -8.01
C TYR A 142 10.45 5.16 -8.27
N ASP A 143 11.45 4.28 -8.40
CA ASP A 143 11.21 2.84 -8.44
C ASP A 143 10.88 2.31 -7.04
N THR A 144 9.79 1.54 -6.95
CA THR A 144 9.31 1.01 -5.67
C THR A 144 10.29 0.00 -5.07
N GLN A 145 10.89 -0.85 -5.89
CA GLN A 145 11.82 -1.87 -5.42
C GLN A 145 13.14 -1.26 -4.94
N ASP A 146 13.62 -0.22 -5.62
CA ASP A 146 14.80 0.52 -5.19
C ASP A 146 14.58 1.17 -3.82
N LEU A 147 13.39 1.76 -3.57
CA LEU A 147 13.05 2.32 -2.27
C LEU A 147 12.95 1.26 -1.16
N ILE A 148 12.41 0.08 -1.47
CA ILE A 148 12.38 -1.06 -0.54
C ILE A 148 13.79 -1.50 -0.19
N ASN A 149 14.66 -1.67 -1.20
CA ASN A 149 16.04 -2.07 -1.00
C ASN A 149 16.82 -1.03 -0.19
N GLU A 150 16.71 0.25 -0.56
CA GLU A 150 17.32 1.37 0.17
C GLU A 150 16.90 1.37 1.65
N PHE A 151 15.59 1.21 1.92
CA PHE A 151 15.10 1.15 3.30
C PHE A 151 15.71 -0.03 4.05
N ILE A 152 15.68 -1.24 3.50
CA ILE A 152 16.17 -2.42 4.19
C ILE A 152 17.66 -2.28 4.50
N GLU A 153 18.47 -1.84 3.53
CA GLU A 153 19.90 -1.65 3.69
C GLU A 153 20.25 -0.67 4.82
N HIS A 154 19.61 0.48 4.83
CA HIS A 154 19.94 1.51 5.81
C HIS A 154 19.25 1.30 7.17
N TYR A 155 18.08 0.70 7.20
CA TYR A 155 17.32 0.52 8.42
C TYR A 155 17.79 -0.68 9.25
N TYR A 156 18.19 -1.77 8.58
CA TYR A 156 18.61 -3.02 9.24
C TYR A 156 20.14 -3.23 9.25
N GLY A 157 20.90 -2.42 8.53
CA GLY A 157 22.35 -2.42 8.52
C GLY A 157 22.95 -3.80 8.24
N ASP A 158 23.80 -4.31 9.12
CA ASP A 158 24.46 -5.62 8.96
C ASP A 158 23.47 -6.79 8.82
N GLY A 159 22.23 -6.64 9.29
CA GLY A 159 21.16 -7.64 9.17
C GLY A 159 20.36 -7.55 7.87
N ALA A 160 20.66 -6.59 7.00
CA ALA A 160 19.82 -6.28 5.83
C ALA A 160 19.60 -7.47 4.89
N GLU A 161 20.62 -8.30 4.64
CA GLU A 161 20.50 -9.45 3.74
C GLU A 161 19.49 -10.48 4.24
N GLY A 162 19.53 -10.81 5.54
CA GLY A 162 18.56 -11.72 6.12
C GLY A 162 17.12 -11.17 6.08
N VAL A 163 16.95 -9.85 6.26
CA VAL A 163 15.65 -9.19 6.15
C VAL A 163 15.17 -9.13 4.70
N LYS A 164 16.05 -8.93 3.72
CA LYS A 164 15.70 -9.03 2.29
C LYS A 164 15.19 -10.43 1.96
N GLN A 165 15.90 -11.47 2.42
CA GLN A 165 15.48 -12.85 2.22
C GLN A 165 14.13 -13.12 2.87
N TYR A 166 13.92 -12.68 4.11
CA TYR A 166 12.63 -12.78 4.79
C TYR A 166 11.51 -12.14 3.97
N PHE A 167 11.69 -10.90 3.53
CA PHE A 167 10.69 -10.17 2.76
C PHE A 167 10.37 -10.85 1.42
N SER A 168 11.40 -11.30 0.68
CA SER A 168 11.24 -12.06 -0.57
C SER A 168 10.44 -13.35 -0.35
N THR A 169 10.80 -14.13 0.68
CA THR A 169 10.09 -15.38 1.03
C THR A 169 8.61 -15.11 1.36
N VAL A 170 8.30 -14.01 2.05
CA VAL A 170 6.90 -13.61 2.30
C VAL A 170 6.18 -13.28 0.99
N MET A 171 6.80 -12.53 0.08
CA MET A 171 6.19 -12.18 -1.21
C MET A 171 5.95 -13.44 -2.07
N GLU A 172 6.90 -14.34 -2.15
CA GLU A 172 6.75 -15.62 -2.85
C GLU A 172 5.65 -16.50 -2.23
N ALA A 173 5.49 -16.47 -0.91
CA ALA A 173 4.40 -17.15 -0.24
C ALA A 173 3.03 -16.60 -0.67
N TYR A 174 2.90 -15.28 -0.81
CA TYR A 174 1.67 -14.66 -1.31
C TYR A 174 1.36 -15.08 -2.75
N GLU A 175 2.33 -15.08 -3.65
CA GLU A 175 2.13 -15.52 -5.03
C GLU A 175 1.59 -16.96 -5.08
N ARG A 176 2.17 -17.86 -4.25
CA ARG A 176 1.67 -19.24 -4.12
C ARG A 176 0.25 -19.31 -3.57
N ILE A 177 -0.06 -18.51 -2.56
CA ILE A 177 -1.40 -18.47 -1.95
C ILE A 177 -2.44 -17.98 -2.96
N TYR A 178 -2.15 -16.94 -3.70
CA TYR A 178 -3.05 -16.42 -4.74
C TYR A 178 -3.31 -17.46 -5.84
N ALA A 179 -2.27 -18.15 -6.28
CA ALA A 179 -2.40 -19.21 -7.28
C ALA A 179 -3.25 -20.41 -6.78
N ILE A 180 -3.20 -20.74 -5.49
CA ILE A 180 -3.98 -21.85 -4.90
C ILE A 180 -5.43 -21.44 -4.64
N THR A 181 -5.64 -20.21 -4.20
CA THR A 181 -6.97 -19.73 -3.79
C THR A 181 -7.80 -19.25 -4.95
N GLU A 182 -7.20 -19.08 -6.13
CA GLU A 182 -7.82 -18.39 -7.28
C GLU A 182 -8.42 -17.03 -6.86
N THR A 183 -7.88 -16.45 -5.76
CA THR A 183 -8.38 -15.21 -5.20
C THR A 183 -7.65 -14.06 -5.85
N GLU A 184 -8.28 -13.45 -6.81
CA GLU A 184 -7.78 -12.25 -7.47
C GLU A 184 -8.07 -10.97 -6.67
N ASP A 185 -8.78 -11.08 -5.53
CA ASP A 185 -9.35 -9.93 -4.85
C ASP A 185 -9.05 -9.93 -3.34
N GLN A 186 -8.19 -9.02 -2.90
CA GLN A 186 -7.87 -8.83 -1.48
C GLN A 186 -8.36 -7.46 -1.00
N THR A 187 -9.38 -7.46 -0.13
CA THR A 187 -9.80 -6.26 0.59
C THR A 187 -9.05 -6.10 1.91
N ILE A 188 -9.25 -4.96 2.58
CA ILE A 188 -8.72 -4.70 3.93
C ILE A 188 -9.32 -5.61 5.02
N TYR A 189 -10.33 -6.40 4.70
CA TYR A 189 -10.99 -7.36 5.61
C TYR A 189 -10.72 -8.81 5.25
N TYR A 190 -10.07 -9.08 4.14
CA TYR A 190 -9.82 -10.44 3.69
C TYR A 190 -8.53 -10.99 4.29
N THR A 191 -8.63 -12.13 4.97
CA THR A 191 -7.49 -12.77 5.62
C THR A 191 -7.13 -14.09 4.96
N LEU A 192 -5.87 -14.23 4.58
CA LEU A 192 -5.26 -15.46 4.07
C LEU A 192 -4.45 -16.16 5.19
N THR A 193 -5.01 -16.21 6.41
CA THR A 193 -4.31 -16.67 7.62
C THR A 193 -4.42 -18.16 7.90
N ARG A 194 -4.94 -18.96 6.95
CA ARG A 194 -5.11 -20.40 7.15
C ARG A 194 -3.76 -21.10 7.26
N SER A 195 -3.66 -22.07 8.18
CA SER A 195 -2.45 -22.87 8.41
C SER A 195 -2.02 -23.71 7.20
N GLU A 196 -2.94 -24.00 6.28
CA GLU A 196 -2.64 -24.66 5.01
C GLU A 196 -1.80 -23.82 4.06
N TYR A 197 -1.88 -22.48 4.18
CA TYR A 197 -1.07 -21.55 3.40
C TYR A 197 0.25 -21.22 4.10
N TRP A 198 0.18 -21.00 5.42
CA TRP A 198 1.33 -20.69 6.27
C TRP A 198 1.81 -21.95 6.98
N THR A 199 2.38 -22.84 6.19
CA THR A 199 2.82 -24.15 6.69
C THR A 199 3.99 -24.01 7.65
N ARG A 200 4.13 -25.00 8.56
CA ARG A 200 5.26 -25.01 9.49
C ARG A 200 6.64 -24.92 8.81
N PRO A 201 6.92 -25.63 7.71
CA PRO A 201 8.19 -25.43 7.00
C PRO A 201 8.44 -23.99 6.55
N LEU A 202 7.43 -23.32 5.97
CA LEU A 202 7.53 -21.92 5.58
C LEU A 202 7.78 -20.99 6.78
N LEU A 203 7.10 -21.20 7.89
CA LEU A 203 7.32 -20.40 9.11
C LEU A 203 8.72 -20.59 9.67
N LEU A 204 9.27 -21.81 9.66
CA LEU A 204 10.65 -22.08 10.07
C LEU A 204 11.67 -21.45 9.10
N GLU A 205 11.37 -21.42 7.81
CA GLU A 205 12.20 -20.71 6.82
C GLU A 205 12.24 -19.20 7.09
N LEU A 206 11.08 -18.59 7.34
CA LEU A 206 10.98 -17.16 7.69
C LEU A 206 11.73 -16.85 8.99
N GLU A 207 11.58 -17.67 10.02
CA GLU A 207 12.31 -17.56 11.28
C GLU A 207 13.82 -17.64 11.03
N SER A 208 14.29 -18.61 10.24
CA SER A 208 15.70 -18.76 9.88
C SER A 208 16.28 -17.53 9.16
N CYS A 209 15.49 -16.85 8.34
CA CYS A 209 15.93 -15.60 7.68
C CYS A 209 16.20 -14.51 8.73
N LEU A 210 15.34 -14.36 9.73
CA LEU A 210 15.51 -13.38 10.80
C LEU A 210 16.64 -13.75 11.77
N GLU A 211 16.81 -15.03 12.08
CA GLU A 211 17.97 -15.51 12.85
C GLU A 211 19.29 -15.22 12.14
N LYS A 212 19.36 -15.41 10.82
CA LYS A 212 20.53 -15.04 10.02
C LYS A 212 20.78 -13.53 10.06
N ALA A 213 19.73 -12.71 9.98
CA ALA A 213 19.83 -11.27 10.09
C ALA A 213 20.40 -10.85 11.47
N ASP A 214 19.86 -11.41 12.55
CA ASP A 214 20.29 -11.14 13.91
C ASP A 214 21.76 -11.56 14.12
N TYR A 215 22.13 -12.75 13.66
CA TYR A 215 23.51 -13.26 13.71
C TYR A 215 24.49 -12.39 12.92
N ALA A 216 24.09 -11.91 11.74
CA ALA A 216 24.93 -11.01 10.95
C ALA A 216 25.21 -9.69 11.69
N VAL A 217 24.22 -9.16 12.43
CA VAL A 217 24.41 -8.00 13.30
C VAL A 217 25.40 -8.29 14.43
N ASP A 218 25.37 -9.50 15.03
CA ASP A 218 26.33 -9.89 16.06
C ASP A 218 27.77 -9.96 15.53
N LEU A 219 27.96 -10.42 14.32
CA LEU A 219 29.28 -10.47 13.66
C LEU A 219 29.77 -9.10 13.19
N GLY A 220 28.88 -8.18 12.88
CA GLY A 220 29.21 -6.84 12.44
C GLY A 220 29.96 -6.02 13.50
N ASN A 221 30.46 -4.85 13.12
CA ASN A 221 31.14 -3.92 14.01
C ASN A 221 30.41 -2.58 14.18
N SER A 222 29.13 -2.53 13.82
CA SER A 222 28.33 -1.32 13.91
C SER A 222 28.14 -0.88 15.38
N ALA A 223 28.23 0.42 15.62
CA ALA A 223 27.82 1.01 16.89
C ALA A 223 26.31 0.94 17.17
N TYR A 224 25.52 0.55 16.19
CA TYR A 224 24.07 0.49 16.22
C TYR A 224 23.50 -0.94 16.34
N LYS A 225 24.28 -1.92 16.79
CA LYS A 225 23.88 -3.32 16.91
C LYS A 225 22.53 -3.50 17.62
N ASP A 226 22.38 -2.92 18.80
CA ASP A 226 21.16 -3.04 19.60
C ASP A 226 19.93 -2.48 18.87
N VAL A 227 20.14 -1.39 18.13
CA VAL A 227 19.08 -0.76 17.32
C VAL A 227 18.68 -1.67 16.16
N TYR A 228 19.64 -2.28 15.47
CA TYR A 228 19.34 -3.21 14.37
C TYR A 228 18.64 -4.46 14.85
N LYS A 229 19.06 -5.05 15.97
CA LYS A 229 18.39 -6.21 16.59
C LYS A 229 16.95 -5.89 16.98
N GLU A 230 16.72 -4.75 17.63
CA GLU A 230 15.37 -4.31 17.98
C GLU A 230 14.48 -4.15 16.73
N ARG A 231 15.02 -3.61 15.64
CA ARG A 231 14.31 -3.45 14.37
C ARG A 231 14.01 -4.78 13.69
N ILE A 232 14.95 -5.74 13.73
CA ILE A 232 14.76 -7.11 13.22
C ILE A 232 13.65 -7.80 14.01
N PHE A 233 13.69 -7.71 15.34
CA PHE A 233 12.64 -8.27 16.21
C PHE A 233 11.25 -7.69 15.91
N ARG A 234 11.16 -6.43 15.49
CA ARG A 234 9.91 -5.76 15.13
C ARG A 234 9.50 -5.91 13.66
N ALA A 235 10.27 -6.61 12.86
CA ALA A 235 9.93 -6.82 11.43
C ALA A 235 8.70 -7.73 11.23
N VAL A 236 8.32 -8.48 12.27
CA VAL A 236 7.23 -9.47 12.29
C VAL A 236 6.03 -8.98 13.06
#